data_65eba379580d1418f2c3d94bfb421a0d
#
_entry.id   65eba379580d1418f2c3d94bfb421a0d
#
_cell.length_a   1.000
_cell.length_b   1.000
_cell.length_c   1.000
_cell.angle_alpha   90.00
_cell.angle_beta   90.00
_cell.angle_gamma   90.00
#
_symmetry.space_group_name_H-M   'P 1'
#
loop_
_entity.id
_entity.type
_entity.pdbx_description
1 polymer ?
#
loop_
_entity_poly.entity_id
_entity_poly.type
_entity_poly.pdbx_seq_one_letter_code
_entity_poly.pdbx_strand_id
1 'polypeptide(L)'
;KEKLENKNYFPGIKIDQGLEPINSESIETYTKGIETLDKRLKPFCDNGAKFTKWRAVLNIGDDTPTTECLKTNSDLLAKYSLISQNNNLVPIVEPEVIMEGDHNLEKCYEITKKTLNEVFNSLLKEKVNLNAILLKPNMIVPGKDSNEKLNIKKSAEKTFECLKENVPKDVPGIVFLSGGLSSIDATMILNEINNFNDSPWKLSFSYGRALQENALKTWAGKNENVTEAQKVFLHRAK
;
A
#
# COMPACT_ATOMS: atom_id res chain seq x y z
N LYS A 1 -24.68 -3.53 -0.62
CA LYS A 1 -24.62 -2.60 0.48
C LYS A 1 -25.13 -3.25 1.77
N GLU A 2 -26.41 -3.58 1.88
CA GLU A 2 -27.03 -4.19 3.07
C GLU A 2 -26.30 -5.42 3.62
N LYS A 3 -25.79 -6.32 2.75
CA LYS A 3 -25.06 -7.54 3.19
C LYS A 3 -23.75 -7.23 3.89
N LEU A 4 -23.13 -6.08 3.65
CA LEU A 4 -21.88 -5.66 4.28
C LEU A 4 -22.16 -4.86 5.56
N GLU A 5 -23.11 -3.92 5.53
CA GLU A 5 -23.48 -3.10 6.67
C GLU A 5 -23.97 -3.94 7.85
N ASN A 6 -24.80 -4.97 7.59
CA ASN A 6 -25.30 -5.90 8.60
C ASN A 6 -24.20 -6.78 9.24
N LYS A 7 -22.95 -6.74 8.74
CA LYS A 7 -21.81 -7.51 9.26
C LYS A 7 -20.67 -6.63 9.77
N ASN A 8 -20.90 -5.33 9.95
CA ASN A 8 -19.88 -4.34 10.35
C ASN A 8 -18.65 -4.28 9.41
N TYR A 9 -18.84 -4.51 8.10
CA TYR A 9 -17.81 -4.28 7.10
C TYR A 9 -17.93 -2.89 6.49
N PHE A 10 -16.80 -2.19 6.39
CA PHE A 10 -16.73 -0.91 5.73
C PHE A 10 -16.34 -1.10 4.25
N PRO A 11 -17.21 -0.75 3.29
CA PRO A 11 -16.84 -0.81 1.88
C PRO A 11 -15.90 0.32 1.53
N GLY A 12 -14.94 0.04 0.65
CA GLY A 12 -14.03 1.02 0.10
C GLY A 12 -13.82 0.81 -1.40
N ILE A 13 -13.15 1.76 -2.06
CA ILE A 13 -12.93 1.73 -3.49
C ILE A 13 -11.49 2.10 -3.87
N LYS A 14 -10.89 1.30 -4.76
CA LYS A 14 -9.69 1.67 -5.50
C LYS A 14 -10.10 2.67 -6.59
N ILE A 15 -9.60 3.91 -6.50
CA ILE A 15 -10.11 5.03 -7.28
C ILE A 15 -9.12 5.54 -8.35
N ASP A 16 -7.86 5.14 -8.30
CA ASP A 16 -6.88 5.45 -9.34
C ASP A 16 -7.25 4.82 -10.70
N GLN A 17 -6.78 5.39 -11.80
CA GLN A 17 -7.10 4.97 -13.16
C GLN A 17 -5.90 4.34 -13.89
N GLY A 18 -4.97 3.76 -13.16
CA GLY A 18 -3.79 3.11 -13.72
C GLY A 18 -2.58 4.04 -13.82
N LEU A 19 -1.56 3.55 -14.48
CA LEU A 19 -0.27 4.21 -14.59
C LEU A 19 -0.04 4.76 -15.99
N GLU A 20 0.68 5.88 -16.07
CA GLU A 20 1.24 6.43 -17.31
C GLU A 20 2.72 6.74 -17.13
N PRO A 21 3.56 6.63 -18.18
CA PRO A 21 4.93 7.05 -18.11
C PRO A 21 5.02 8.55 -17.77
N ILE A 22 6.03 8.96 -16.98
CA ILE A 22 6.28 10.36 -16.66
C ILE A 22 6.62 11.14 -17.95
N ASN A 23 7.40 10.51 -18.82
CA ASN A 23 7.68 10.99 -20.17
C ASN A 23 7.82 9.80 -21.13
N SER A 24 7.90 10.06 -22.43
CA SER A 24 7.89 9.02 -23.48
C SER A 24 9.05 8.04 -23.43
N GLU A 25 10.13 8.35 -22.75
CA GLU A 25 11.37 7.55 -22.66
C GLU A 25 11.56 6.91 -21.28
N SER A 26 10.70 7.25 -20.31
CA SER A 26 10.87 6.82 -18.93
C SER A 26 10.20 5.48 -18.65
N ILE A 27 10.89 4.63 -17.90
CA ILE A 27 10.31 3.45 -17.23
C ILE A 27 9.52 3.84 -15.98
N GLU A 28 9.72 5.07 -15.49
CA GLU A 28 9.02 5.59 -14.33
C GLU A 28 7.63 6.06 -14.69
N THR A 29 6.70 5.90 -13.77
CA THR A 29 5.29 6.18 -14.01
C THR A 29 4.71 7.09 -12.95
N TYR A 30 3.63 7.75 -13.31
CA TYR A 30 2.73 8.40 -12.36
C TYR A 30 1.34 7.79 -12.44
N THR A 31 0.57 7.95 -11.37
CA THR A 31 -0.78 7.41 -11.29
C THR A 31 -1.80 8.45 -11.72
N LYS A 32 -2.64 8.09 -12.70
CA LYS A 32 -3.60 9.01 -13.31
C LYS A 32 -4.99 8.95 -12.70
N GLY A 33 -5.79 9.97 -13.03
CA GLY A 33 -7.20 10.08 -12.69
C GLY A 33 -7.51 11.11 -11.60
N ILE A 34 -6.57 12.02 -11.31
CA ILE A 34 -6.75 13.06 -10.30
C ILE A 34 -7.73 14.15 -10.76
N GLU A 35 -7.73 14.49 -12.05
CA GLU A 35 -8.48 15.60 -12.65
C GLU A 35 -9.99 15.44 -12.51
N THR A 36 -10.45 14.20 -12.53
CA THR A 36 -11.89 13.85 -12.46
C THR A 36 -12.27 13.21 -11.13
N LEU A 37 -11.34 13.12 -10.18
CA LEU A 37 -11.49 12.32 -8.97
C LEU A 37 -12.72 12.74 -8.14
N ASP A 38 -12.89 14.02 -7.89
CA ASP A 38 -13.99 14.54 -7.08
C ASP A 38 -15.37 14.12 -7.63
N LYS A 39 -15.55 14.26 -8.96
CA LYS A 39 -16.80 13.82 -9.63
C LYS A 39 -17.01 12.32 -9.55
N ARG A 40 -15.91 11.54 -9.66
CA ARG A 40 -15.99 10.07 -9.62
C ARG A 40 -16.24 9.50 -8.24
N LEU A 41 -15.92 10.25 -7.18
CA LEU A 41 -16.18 9.81 -5.80
C LEU A 41 -17.65 9.85 -5.42
N LYS A 42 -18.42 10.81 -5.95
CA LYS A 42 -19.83 11.04 -5.57
C LYS A 42 -20.68 9.77 -5.60
N PRO A 43 -20.77 8.99 -6.69
CA PRO A 43 -21.58 7.77 -6.71
C PRO A 43 -21.10 6.71 -5.72
N PHE A 44 -19.81 6.66 -5.37
CA PHE A 44 -19.31 5.74 -4.36
C PHE A 44 -19.69 6.17 -2.94
N CYS A 45 -19.65 7.48 -2.65
CA CYS A 45 -20.15 8.04 -1.40
C CYS A 45 -21.64 7.74 -1.21
N ASP A 46 -22.45 7.97 -2.24
CA ASP A 46 -23.90 7.69 -2.24
C ASP A 46 -24.19 6.19 -2.00
N ASN A 47 -23.29 5.32 -2.46
CA ASN A 47 -23.35 3.89 -2.21
C ASN A 47 -22.70 3.45 -0.88
N GLY A 48 -22.27 4.39 -0.03
CA GLY A 48 -21.83 4.13 1.33
C GLY A 48 -20.37 3.73 1.48
N ALA A 49 -19.49 4.04 0.51
CA ALA A 49 -18.05 3.90 0.67
C ALA A 49 -17.57 4.68 1.91
N LYS A 50 -16.59 4.13 2.62
CA LYS A 50 -15.98 4.71 3.82
C LYS A 50 -14.52 5.07 3.63
N PHE A 51 -13.85 4.45 2.68
CA PHE A 51 -12.46 4.71 2.37
C PHE A 51 -12.16 4.59 0.87
N THR A 52 -11.07 5.20 0.48
CA THR A 52 -10.53 5.11 -0.87
C THR A 52 -9.12 4.53 -0.84
N LYS A 53 -8.61 4.09 -1.97
CA LYS A 53 -7.24 3.65 -2.12
C LYS A 53 -6.65 4.17 -3.42
N TRP A 54 -5.42 4.70 -3.34
CA TRP A 54 -4.64 5.17 -4.49
C TRP A 54 -3.20 4.67 -4.37
N ARG A 55 -2.70 4.03 -5.42
CA ARG A 55 -1.37 3.43 -5.47
C ARG A 55 -0.46 4.28 -6.35
N ALA A 56 0.69 4.68 -5.84
CA ALA A 56 1.84 5.11 -6.61
C ALA A 56 2.85 3.96 -6.71
N VAL A 57 3.60 3.90 -7.81
CA VAL A 57 4.59 2.84 -8.07
C VAL A 57 5.94 3.48 -8.33
N LEU A 58 6.95 3.03 -7.58
CA LEU A 58 8.30 3.57 -7.60
C LEU A 58 9.28 2.42 -7.84
N ASN A 59 10.02 2.51 -8.94
CA ASN A 59 11.03 1.52 -9.32
C ASN A 59 12.37 1.82 -8.64
N ILE A 60 13.11 0.77 -8.22
CA ILE A 60 14.49 0.89 -7.77
C ILE A 60 15.42 0.53 -8.91
N GLY A 61 16.37 1.40 -9.21
CA GLY A 61 17.44 1.20 -10.18
C GLY A 61 18.64 2.10 -9.84
N ASP A 62 19.58 2.21 -10.75
CA ASP A 62 20.79 3.03 -10.54
C ASP A 62 20.42 4.50 -10.33
N ASP A 63 19.60 5.05 -11.23
CA ASP A 63 19.15 6.44 -11.23
C ASP A 63 17.64 6.60 -10.89
N THR A 64 16.97 5.53 -10.48
CA THR A 64 15.55 5.55 -10.13
C THR A 64 15.29 5.15 -8.68
N PRO A 65 14.24 5.72 -8.04
CA PRO A 65 13.35 6.73 -8.58
C PRO A 65 14.04 8.11 -8.67
N THR A 66 13.74 8.81 -9.77
CA THR A 66 14.20 10.21 -9.93
C THR A 66 13.47 11.14 -8.96
N THR A 67 14.06 12.31 -8.70
CA THR A 67 13.41 13.33 -7.87
C THR A 67 12.07 13.79 -8.48
N GLU A 68 11.97 13.84 -9.79
CA GLU A 68 10.74 14.17 -10.51
C GLU A 68 9.66 13.11 -10.25
N CYS A 69 10.01 11.83 -10.36
CA CYS A 69 9.10 10.72 -10.11
C CYS A 69 8.58 10.71 -8.66
N LEU A 70 9.49 10.85 -7.70
CA LEU A 70 9.14 10.92 -6.27
C LEU A 70 8.19 12.08 -6.01
N LYS A 71 8.53 13.27 -6.48
CA LYS A 71 7.73 14.47 -6.26
C LYS A 71 6.36 14.40 -6.91
N THR A 72 6.30 13.99 -8.18
CA THR A 72 5.03 13.88 -8.92
C THR A 72 4.08 12.92 -8.23
N ASN A 73 4.54 11.72 -7.87
CA ASN A 73 3.70 10.73 -7.21
C ASN A 73 3.30 11.14 -5.79
N SER A 74 4.19 11.79 -5.04
CA SER A 74 3.89 12.29 -3.69
C SER A 74 2.86 13.41 -3.71
N ASP A 75 2.98 14.36 -4.64
CA ASP A 75 2.00 15.45 -4.82
C ASP A 75 0.63 14.88 -5.25
N LEU A 76 0.59 13.85 -6.11
CA LEU A 76 -0.65 13.17 -6.49
C LEU A 76 -1.30 12.43 -5.31
N LEU A 77 -0.51 11.72 -4.50
CA LEU A 77 -0.99 11.07 -3.29
C LEU A 77 -1.56 12.08 -2.29
N ALA A 78 -0.96 13.24 -2.14
CA ALA A 78 -1.44 14.30 -1.26
C ALA A 78 -2.75 14.93 -1.77
N LYS A 79 -2.82 15.28 -3.06
CA LYS A 79 -4.05 15.81 -3.69
C LYS A 79 -5.20 14.81 -3.60
N TYR A 80 -4.95 13.55 -3.93
CA TYR A 80 -5.91 12.47 -3.79
C TYR A 80 -6.45 12.35 -2.36
N SER A 81 -5.56 12.44 -1.38
CA SER A 81 -5.93 12.32 0.04
C SER A 81 -6.83 13.47 0.48
N LEU A 82 -6.49 14.70 0.11
CA LEU A 82 -7.30 15.88 0.41
C LEU A 82 -8.70 15.78 -0.25
N ILE A 83 -8.77 15.41 -1.53
CA ILE A 83 -10.05 15.23 -2.24
C ILE A 83 -10.89 14.15 -1.55
N SER A 84 -10.29 13.04 -1.14
CA SER A 84 -11.00 11.97 -0.42
C SER A 84 -11.56 12.46 0.92
N GLN A 85 -10.76 13.20 1.70
CA GLN A 85 -11.19 13.76 2.99
C GLN A 85 -12.32 14.79 2.82
N ASN A 86 -12.26 15.64 1.80
CA ASN A 86 -13.33 16.59 1.47
C ASN A 86 -14.66 15.89 1.11
N ASN A 87 -14.59 14.62 0.71
CA ASN A 87 -15.76 13.76 0.45
C ASN A 87 -16.08 12.83 1.65
N ASN A 88 -15.57 13.11 2.85
CA ASN A 88 -15.75 12.31 4.07
C ASN A 88 -15.31 10.84 3.93
N LEU A 89 -14.27 10.59 3.15
CA LEU A 89 -13.66 9.26 2.95
C LEU A 89 -12.24 9.24 3.55
N VAL A 90 -11.89 8.11 4.15
CA VAL A 90 -10.53 7.88 4.65
C VAL A 90 -9.64 7.45 3.49
N PRO A 91 -8.59 8.21 3.11
CA PRO A 91 -7.66 7.79 2.08
C PRO A 91 -6.67 6.75 2.61
N ILE A 92 -6.49 5.66 1.86
CA ILE A 92 -5.35 4.75 2.00
C ILE A 92 -4.27 5.22 1.04
N VAL A 93 -3.20 5.77 1.58
CA VAL A 93 -2.04 6.31 0.85
C VAL A 93 -1.05 5.18 0.59
N GLU A 94 -0.89 4.78 -0.66
CA GLU A 94 -0.07 3.61 -1.05
C GLU A 94 1.13 4.02 -1.91
N PRO A 95 2.25 4.49 -1.29
CA PRO A 95 3.51 4.72 -1.99
C PRO A 95 4.29 3.41 -2.07
N GLU A 96 4.10 2.63 -3.10
CA GLU A 96 4.75 1.33 -3.25
C GLU A 96 6.11 1.44 -3.93
N VAL A 97 7.17 1.19 -3.19
CA VAL A 97 8.48 0.87 -3.74
C VAL A 97 8.47 -0.61 -4.10
N ILE A 98 8.65 -0.92 -5.39
CA ILE A 98 8.48 -2.29 -5.88
C ILE A 98 9.69 -3.17 -5.62
N MET A 99 9.44 -4.48 -5.53
CA MET A 99 10.43 -5.51 -5.19
C MET A 99 11.16 -6.06 -6.42
N GLU A 100 10.74 -5.68 -7.62
CA GLU A 100 11.39 -6.07 -8.87
C GLU A 100 12.80 -5.44 -8.95
N GLY A 101 13.77 -6.22 -9.50
CA GLY A 101 15.17 -5.80 -9.65
C GLY A 101 16.12 -6.54 -8.69
N ASP A 102 17.39 -6.16 -8.74
CA ASP A 102 18.52 -6.83 -8.08
C ASP A 102 19.06 -6.08 -6.84
N HIS A 103 18.35 -5.04 -6.41
CA HIS A 103 18.74 -4.22 -5.28
C HIS A 103 18.83 -5.02 -3.96
N ASN A 104 19.77 -4.63 -3.10
CA ASN A 104 19.89 -5.19 -1.76
C ASN A 104 18.92 -4.54 -0.77
N LEU A 105 18.87 -5.08 0.43
CA LEU A 105 18.00 -4.59 1.51
C LEU A 105 18.25 -3.11 1.85
N GLU A 106 19.51 -2.68 1.90
CA GLU A 106 19.88 -1.31 2.26
C GLU A 106 19.41 -0.30 1.20
N LYS A 107 19.54 -0.63 -0.09
CA LYS A 107 19.02 0.22 -1.16
C LYS A 107 17.48 0.36 -1.09
N CYS A 108 16.78 -0.73 -0.78
CA CYS A 108 15.34 -0.68 -0.55
C CYS A 108 14.98 0.23 0.64
N TYR A 109 15.76 0.15 1.74
CA TYR A 109 15.60 1.02 2.90
C TYR A 109 15.76 2.50 2.53
N GLU A 110 16.86 2.85 1.86
CA GLU A 110 17.14 4.23 1.45
C GLU A 110 16.04 4.82 0.55
N ILE A 111 15.58 4.05 -0.43
CA ILE A 111 14.53 4.50 -1.34
C ILE A 111 13.19 4.63 -0.63
N THR A 112 12.83 3.65 0.21
CA THR A 112 11.59 3.71 1.00
C THR A 112 11.61 4.92 1.95
N LYS A 113 12.74 5.19 2.60
CA LYS A 113 12.94 6.37 3.45
C LYS A 113 12.73 7.67 2.68
N LYS A 114 13.38 7.83 1.52
CA LYS A 114 13.20 9.01 0.65
C LYS A 114 11.74 9.17 0.23
N THR A 115 11.11 8.06 -0.15
CA THR A 115 9.70 8.04 -0.58
C THR A 115 8.76 8.50 0.53
N LEU A 116 8.89 7.93 1.74
CA LEU A 116 8.05 8.32 2.87
C LEU A 116 8.23 9.78 3.26
N ASN A 117 9.48 10.27 3.28
CA ASN A 117 9.77 11.69 3.54
C ASN A 117 9.07 12.61 2.54
N GLU A 118 9.17 12.35 1.23
CA GLU A 118 8.54 13.19 0.21
C GLU A 118 7.01 13.11 0.28
N VAL A 119 6.46 11.91 0.52
CA VAL A 119 5.01 11.73 0.68
C VAL A 119 4.48 12.54 1.86
N PHE A 120 5.10 12.44 3.04
CA PHE A 120 4.62 13.18 4.21
C PHE A 120 4.83 14.70 4.07
N ASN A 121 5.91 15.14 3.43
CA ASN A 121 6.10 16.55 3.08
C ASN A 121 4.96 17.06 2.18
N SER A 122 4.58 16.30 1.15
CA SER A 122 3.48 16.65 0.25
C SER A 122 2.13 16.63 0.96
N LEU A 123 1.86 15.62 1.82
CA LEU A 123 0.63 15.53 2.63
C LEU A 123 0.47 16.75 3.55
N LEU A 124 1.54 17.15 4.24
CA LEU A 124 1.54 18.31 5.14
C LEU A 124 1.35 19.62 4.37
N LYS A 125 2.02 19.78 3.22
CA LYS A 125 1.89 20.94 2.34
C LYS A 125 0.46 21.12 1.84
N GLU A 126 -0.23 20.04 1.48
CA GLU A 126 -1.64 20.04 1.06
C GLU A 126 -2.60 20.08 2.27
N LYS A 127 -2.10 20.17 3.50
CA LYS A 127 -2.89 20.22 4.75
C LYS A 127 -3.82 19.03 4.95
N VAL A 128 -3.38 17.84 4.49
CA VAL A 128 -4.11 16.60 4.74
C VAL A 128 -4.14 16.30 6.23
N ASN A 129 -5.30 15.96 6.77
CA ASN A 129 -5.43 15.53 8.16
C ASN A 129 -4.84 14.13 8.34
N LEU A 130 -3.65 14.03 8.94
CA LEU A 130 -2.94 12.76 9.13
C LEU A 130 -3.66 11.81 10.08
N ASN A 131 -4.50 12.31 11.00
CA ASN A 131 -5.32 11.46 11.88
C ASN A 131 -6.45 10.72 11.14
N ALA A 132 -6.68 11.07 9.88
CA ALA A 132 -7.74 10.50 9.04
C ALA A 132 -7.21 9.88 7.75
N ILE A 133 -6.02 9.28 7.79
CA ILE A 133 -5.44 8.48 6.69
C ILE A 133 -5.08 7.08 7.20
N LEU A 134 -4.87 6.16 6.27
CA LEU A 134 -4.07 4.95 6.48
C LEU A 134 -2.88 4.96 5.53
N LEU A 135 -1.70 4.63 6.04
CA LEU A 135 -0.52 4.42 5.21
C LEU A 135 -0.48 2.96 4.75
N LYS A 136 -0.21 2.74 3.46
CA LYS A 136 0.00 1.39 2.90
C LYS A 136 1.36 1.28 2.23
N PRO A 137 2.43 1.08 3.00
CA PRO A 137 3.79 0.98 2.49
C PRO A 137 4.13 -0.45 2.08
N ASN A 138 5.24 -0.59 1.32
CA ASN A 138 5.95 -1.85 1.18
C ASN A 138 6.66 -2.24 2.48
N MET A 139 7.02 -3.52 2.59
CA MET A 139 8.04 -3.99 3.52
C MET A 139 9.41 -3.82 2.89
N ILE A 140 10.44 -3.55 3.67
CA ILE A 140 11.81 -3.41 3.20
C ILE A 140 12.41 -4.79 3.03
N VAL A 141 12.69 -5.16 1.78
CA VAL A 141 13.19 -6.47 1.38
C VAL A 141 14.18 -6.32 0.23
N PRO A 142 15.11 -7.27 0.03
CA PRO A 142 15.92 -7.30 -1.18
C PRO A 142 15.05 -7.53 -2.42
N GLY A 143 15.52 -7.08 -3.56
CA GLY A 143 14.89 -7.31 -4.86
C GLY A 143 14.78 -8.79 -5.21
N LYS A 144 13.85 -9.12 -6.09
CA LYS A 144 13.61 -10.53 -6.52
C LYS A 144 14.82 -11.16 -7.18
N ASP A 145 15.58 -10.37 -7.91
CA ASP A 145 16.76 -10.80 -8.66
C ASP A 145 18.06 -10.58 -7.89
N SER A 146 17.95 -10.16 -6.62
CA SER A 146 19.08 -9.90 -5.74
C SER A 146 19.79 -11.19 -5.32
N ASN A 147 21.12 -11.11 -5.23
CA ASN A 147 21.92 -12.17 -4.60
C ASN A 147 21.75 -12.23 -3.08
N GLU A 148 21.21 -11.16 -2.46
CA GLU A 148 20.89 -11.13 -1.03
C GLU A 148 19.62 -11.91 -0.74
N LYS A 149 19.72 -12.96 0.08
CA LYS A 149 18.55 -13.76 0.48
C LYS A 149 17.67 -13.00 1.48
N LEU A 150 16.37 -13.15 1.33
CA LEU A 150 15.41 -12.64 2.27
C LEU A 150 15.68 -13.16 3.69
N ASN A 151 15.84 -12.24 4.63
CA ASN A 151 15.93 -12.51 6.06
C ASN A 151 14.75 -11.83 6.76
N ILE A 152 13.79 -12.62 7.24
CA ILE A 152 12.53 -12.17 7.83
C ILE A 152 12.78 -11.16 8.96
N LYS A 153 13.64 -11.51 9.92
CA LYS A 153 13.92 -10.67 11.09
C LYS A 153 14.57 -9.35 10.70
N LYS A 154 15.61 -9.40 9.87
CA LYS A 154 16.33 -8.20 9.39
C LYS A 154 15.39 -7.29 8.57
N SER A 155 14.53 -7.88 7.71
CA SER A 155 13.54 -7.13 6.95
C SER A 155 12.50 -6.46 7.86
N ALA A 156 12.03 -7.15 8.89
CA ALA A 156 11.11 -6.61 9.87
C ALA A 156 11.73 -5.44 10.66
N GLU A 157 12.96 -5.62 11.16
CA GLU A 157 13.72 -4.59 11.88
C GLU A 157 13.91 -3.35 11.01
N LYS A 158 14.40 -3.51 9.78
CA LYS A 158 14.62 -2.40 8.84
C LYS A 158 13.33 -1.70 8.41
N THR A 159 12.26 -2.46 8.23
CA THR A 159 10.94 -1.87 7.93
C THR A 159 10.45 -1.01 9.09
N PHE A 160 10.52 -1.51 10.31
CA PHE A 160 10.05 -0.78 11.47
C PHE A 160 10.92 0.44 11.79
N GLU A 161 12.24 0.33 11.68
CA GLU A 161 13.20 1.43 11.81
C GLU A 161 12.84 2.57 10.84
N CYS A 162 12.67 2.24 9.56
CA CYS A 162 12.29 3.21 8.53
C CYS A 162 10.96 3.91 8.83
N LEU A 163 9.96 3.17 9.30
CA LEU A 163 8.67 3.74 9.68
C LEU A 163 8.80 4.68 10.89
N LYS A 164 9.54 4.28 11.93
CA LYS A 164 9.75 5.11 13.12
C LYS A 164 10.44 6.45 12.81
N GLU A 165 11.33 6.45 11.84
CA GLU A 165 12.05 7.66 11.44
C GLU A 165 11.20 8.61 10.58
N ASN A 166 10.25 8.08 9.81
CA ASN A 166 9.65 8.85 8.71
C ASN A 166 8.13 8.99 8.78
N VAL A 167 7.44 8.21 9.62
CA VAL A 167 5.97 8.26 9.71
C VAL A 167 5.54 9.05 10.94
N PRO A 168 4.78 10.14 10.78
CA PRO A 168 4.25 10.90 11.91
C PRO A 168 3.39 10.06 12.85
N LYS A 169 3.47 10.33 14.15
CA LYS A 169 2.70 9.63 15.20
C LYS A 169 1.18 9.84 15.09
N ASP A 170 0.78 10.89 14.39
CA ASP A 170 -0.63 11.21 14.14
C ASP A 170 -1.32 10.26 13.16
N VAL A 171 -0.57 9.48 12.38
CA VAL A 171 -1.13 8.45 11.52
C VAL A 171 -1.72 7.33 12.37
N PRO A 172 -3.03 7.01 12.28
CA PRO A 172 -3.64 6.05 13.19
C PRO A 172 -3.28 4.59 12.88
N GLY A 173 -2.91 4.29 11.63
CA GLY A 173 -2.62 2.92 11.26
C GLY A 173 -1.84 2.75 9.97
N ILE A 174 -1.12 1.63 9.90
CA ILE A 174 -0.30 1.21 8.76
C ILE A 174 -0.78 -0.17 8.33
N VAL A 175 -1.13 -0.32 7.07
CA VAL A 175 -1.64 -1.55 6.48
C VAL A 175 -0.73 -1.98 5.33
N PHE A 176 0.20 -2.90 5.59
CA PHE A 176 1.23 -3.28 4.62
C PHE A 176 0.66 -3.91 3.35
N LEU A 177 1.29 -3.60 2.22
CA LEU A 177 1.14 -4.39 1.00
C LEU A 177 2.06 -5.62 1.04
N SER A 178 1.79 -6.63 0.21
CA SER A 178 2.66 -7.82 0.11
C SER A 178 3.76 -7.69 -0.96
N GLY A 179 3.63 -6.78 -1.91
CA GLY A 179 4.65 -6.39 -2.89
C GLY A 179 5.25 -7.51 -3.74
N GLY A 180 4.60 -8.67 -3.84
CA GLY A 180 5.15 -9.83 -4.53
C GLY A 180 5.85 -10.84 -3.63
N LEU A 181 5.95 -10.58 -2.32
CA LEU A 181 6.33 -11.59 -1.32
C LEU A 181 5.35 -12.78 -1.33
N SER A 182 5.84 -13.94 -0.95
CA SER A 182 4.96 -15.07 -0.67
C SER A 182 3.97 -14.72 0.45
N SER A 183 2.84 -15.39 0.47
CA SER A 183 1.85 -15.18 1.53
C SER A 183 2.42 -15.49 2.93
N ILE A 184 3.34 -16.43 3.02
CA ILE A 184 4.01 -16.81 4.26
C ILE A 184 5.02 -15.74 4.68
N ASP A 185 5.93 -15.35 3.79
CA ASP A 185 6.96 -14.36 4.12
C ASP A 185 6.36 -13.02 4.53
N ALA A 186 5.35 -12.53 3.79
CA ALA A 186 4.64 -11.30 4.15
C ALA A 186 4.00 -11.37 5.54
N THR A 187 3.43 -12.52 5.91
CA THR A 187 2.85 -12.72 7.24
C THR A 187 3.94 -12.80 8.33
N MET A 188 5.03 -13.52 8.05
CA MET A 188 6.13 -13.65 9.00
C MET A 188 6.80 -12.30 9.30
N ILE A 189 7.05 -11.49 8.27
CA ILE A 189 7.63 -10.15 8.46
C ILE A 189 6.67 -9.28 9.28
N LEU A 190 5.37 -9.26 8.94
CA LEU A 190 4.39 -8.48 9.69
C LEU A 190 4.28 -8.94 11.15
N ASN A 191 4.32 -10.25 11.40
CA ASN A 191 4.32 -10.81 12.76
C ASN A 191 5.55 -10.35 13.54
N GLU A 192 6.74 -10.43 12.96
CA GLU A 192 7.97 -9.94 13.60
C GLU A 192 7.90 -8.44 13.89
N ILE A 193 7.37 -7.62 12.97
CA ILE A 193 7.17 -6.19 13.24
C ILE A 193 6.24 -5.99 14.44
N ASN A 194 5.14 -6.73 14.53
CA ASN A 194 4.20 -6.61 15.65
C ASN A 194 4.80 -7.06 16.98
N ASN A 195 5.73 -8.04 16.99
CA ASN A 195 6.37 -8.53 18.22
C ASN A 195 7.20 -7.43 18.93
N PHE A 196 7.75 -6.48 18.20
CA PHE A 196 8.55 -5.38 18.77
C PHE A 196 7.96 -3.99 18.53
N ASN A 197 6.69 -3.91 18.10
CA ASN A 197 6.02 -2.64 17.86
C ASN A 197 5.76 -1.87 19.17
N ASP A 198 6.51 -0.80 19.37
CA ASP A 198 6.37 0.17 20.47
C ASP A 198 5.78 1.52 19.99
N SER A 199 5.29 1.57 18.76
CA SER A 199 4.72 2.77 18.14
C SER A 199 3.23 2.94 18.46
N PRO A 200 2.67 4.15 18.28
CA PRO A 200 1.24 4.37 18.48
C PRO A 200 0.37 3.79 17.35
N TRP A 201 0.97 3.41 16.23
CA TRP A 201 0.22 2.95 15.06
C TRP A 201 -0.37 1.56 15.25
N LYS A 202 -1.58 1.34 14.74
CA LYS A 202 -2.12 0.00 14.56
C LYS A 202 -1.54 -0.60 13.28
N LEU A 203 -0.86 -1.73 13.40
CA LEU A 203 -0.23 -2.41 12.28
C LEU A 203 -1.09 -3.58 11.83
N SER A 204 -1.35 -3.64 10.53
CA SER A 204 -2.13 -4.71 9.90
C SER A 204 -1.73 -4.88 8.43
N PHE A 205 -2.54 -5.53 7.65
CA PHE A 205 -2.27 -5.81 6.24
C PHE A 205 -3.41 -5.35 5.33
N SER A 206 -3.05 -5.06 4.09
CA SER A 206 -3.96 -4.84 2.97
C SER A 206 -3.45 -5.65 1.77
N TYR A 207 -3.49 -6.98 1.91
CA TYR A 207 -2.98 -7.90 0.91
C TYR A 207 -4.01 -8.16 -0.19
N GLY A 208 -3.54 -8.18 -1.43
CA GLY A 208 -4.29 -8.71 -2.57
C GLY A 208 -3.95 -10.18 -2.79
N ARG A 209 -2.90 -10.44 -3.61
CA ARG A 209 -2.46 -11.80 -3.97
C ARG A 209 -2.16 -12.67 -2.75
N ALA A 210 -1.40 -12.19 -1.80
CA ALA A 210 -1.03 -12.94 -0.60
C ALA A 210 -2.22 -13.39 0.26
N LEU A 211 -3.38 -12.74 0.14
CA LEU A 211 -4.62 -13.14 0.82
C LEU A 211 -5.47 -14.10 -0.03
N GLN A 212 -5.55 -13.85 -1.34
CA GLN A 212 -6.55 -14.48 -2.21
C GLN A 212 -6.02 -15.64 -3.07
N GLU A 213 -4.71 -15.69 -3.35
CA GLU A 213 -4.14 -16.59 -4.35
C GLU A 213 -4.49 -18.07 -4.11
N ASN A 214 -4.32 -18.55 -2.89
CA ASN A 214 -4.62 -19.94 -2.56
C ASN A 214 -6.12 -20.26 -2.69
N ALA A 215 -6.99 -19.33 -2.29
CA ALA A 215 -8.42 -19.49 -2.46
C ALA A 215 -8.83 -19.51 -3.94
N LEU A 216 -8.22 -18.64 -4.77
CA LEU A 216 -8.45 -18.61 -6.22
C LEU A 216 -7.96 -19.90 -6.90
N LYS A 217 -6.79 -20.40 -6.52
CA LYS A 217 -6.27 -21.68 -7.02
C LYS A 217 -7.20 -22.84 -6.63
N THR A 218 -7.69 -22.87 -5.40
CA THR A 218 -8.63 -23.90 -4.94
C THR A 218 -9.96 -23.79 -5.66
N TRP A 219 -10.48 -22.57 -5.86
CA TRP A 219 -11.74 -22.37 -6.57
C TRP A 219 -11.66 -22.81 -8.05
N ALA A 220 -10.56 -22.45 -8.74
CA ALA A 220 -10.34 -22.79 -10.17
C ALA A 220 -11.51 -22.47 -11.11
N GLY A 221 -12.37 -21.50 -10.75
CA GLY A 221 -13.57 -21.13 -11.53
C GLY A 221 -14.72 -22.11 -11.44
N LYS A 222 -14.69 -23.10 -10.56
CA LYS A 222 -15.68 -24.18 -10.47
C LYS A 222 -16.61 -24.02 -9.28
N ASN A 223 -17.92 -24.16 -9.52
CA ASN A 223 -18.92 -24.02 -8.46
C ASN A 223 -18.81 -25.07 -7.36
N GLU A 224 -18.43 -26.30 -7.69
CA GLU A 224 -18.21 -27.38 -6.73
C GLU A 224 -17.10 -27.08 -5.72
N ASN A 225 -16.14 -26.22 -6.07
CA ASN A 225 -15.01 -25.86 -5.23
C ASN A 225 -15.26 -24.65 -4.31
N VAL A 226 -16.40 -23.97 -4.42
CA VAL A 226 -16.69 -22.70 -3.71
C VAL A 226 -16.54 -22.85 -2.20
N THR A 227 -17.11 -23.92 -1.63
CA THR A 227 -17.07 -24.15 -0.17
C THR A 227 -15.64 -24.34 0.34
N GLU A 228 -14.82 -25.09 -0.39
CA GLU A 228 -13.43 -25.32 0.00
C GLU A 228 -12.58 -24.06 -0.18
N ALA A 229 -12.77 -23.32 -1.28
CA ALA A 229 -12.10 -22.04 -1.51
C ALA A 229 -12.44 -21.01 -0.40
N GLN A 230 -13.67 -20.99 0.10
CA GLN A 230 -14.07 -20.14 1.22
C GLN A 230 -13.35 -20.53 2.52
N LYS A 231 -13.18 -21.83 2.81
CA LYS A 231 -12.40 -22.27 3.97
C LYS A 231 -10.94 -21.87 3.88
N VAL A 232 -10.32 -22.04 2.70
CA VAL A 232 -8.93 -21.63 2.44
C VAL A 232 -8.78 -20.12 2.63
N PHE A 233 -9.72 -19.32 2.12
CA PHE A 233 -9.71 -17.87 2.31
C PHE A 233 -9.82 -17.48 3.79
N LEU A 234 -10.77 -18.06 4.52
CA LEU A 234 -10.97 -17.79 5.95
C LEU A 234 -9.75 -18.19 6.79
N HIS A 235 -9.14 -19.34 6.49
CA HIS A 235 -7.89 -19.76 7.13
C HIS A 235 -6.76 -18.73 6.92
N ARG A 236 -6.68 -18.16 5.72
CA ARG A 236 -5.67 -17.17 5.39
C ARG A 236 -5.94 -15.80 6.00
N ALA A 237 -7.21 -15.45 6.23
CA ALA A 237 -7.63 -14.17 6.78
C ALA A 237 -7.58 -14.10 8.32
N LYS A 238 -7.42 -15.24 8.99
CA LYS A 238 -7.25 -15.36 10.46
C LYS A 238 -5.79 -15.26 10.86
#